data_ae6d553f274ee3258aa527701e3a85b2
#
_entry.id   ae6d553f274ee3258aa527701e3a85b2
#
_cell.length_a   1.000
_cell.length_b   1.000
_cell.length_c   1.000
_cell.angle_alpha   90.00
_cell.angle_beta   90.00
_cell.angle_gamma   90.00
#
_symmetry.space_group_name_H-M   'P 1'
#
loop_
_entity.id
_entity.type
_entity.pdbx_description
1 polymer ?
#
loop_
_entity_poly.entity_id
_entity_poly.type
_entity_poly.pdbx_seq_one_letter_code
_entity_poly.pdbx_strand_id
1 'polypeptide(L)'
;MLNEIWTIDEKKEEKLLRKKAADFDFGKFTKKEITGLVAKMRRIMRHANGIGLSANQIGLDLRMFIAEIPDGQGGTKFYAVFNPKIEKLGEETIIFEEGCLSIPGKWGDVERARQVTIAGQDKNGKPAKIKAWGLLARVFQHEMDHLNGKLFLDKAKNVHEVERDTAI
;
A
#
# COMPACT_ATOMS: atom_id res chain seq x y z
N MET A 1 -23.27 3.82 1.17
CA MET A 1 -22.07 4.07 0.35
C MET A 1 -21.42 2.73 0.08
N LEU A 2 -21.14 2.40 -1.18
CA LEU A 2 -20.42 1.17 -1.51
C LEU A 2 -19.03 1.27 -0.90
N ASN A 3 -18.64 0.29 -0.09
CA ASN A 3 -17.29 0.19 0.42
C ASN A 3 -16.37 -0.08 -0.78
N GLU A 4 -15.60 0.91 -1.21
CA GLU A 4 -14.72 0.79 -2.37
C GLU A 4 -13.44 0.00 -2.04
N ILE A 5 -13.19 -0.28 -0.74
CA ILE A 5 -12.04 -1.06 -0.28
C ILE A 5 -12.46 -2.50 -0.03
N TRP A 6 -11.77 -3.41 -0.66
CA TRP A 6 -11.95 -4.84 -0.50
C TRP A 6 -11.34 -5.33 0.82
N THR A 7 -12.04 -6.26 1.48
CA THR A 7 -11.66 -6.76 2.80
C THR A 7 -11.55 -8.29 2.81
N ILE A 8 -10.88 -8.82 3.83
CA ILE A 8 -10.78 -10.28 4.03
C ILE A 8 -12.07 -10.91 4.54
N ASP A 9 -13.08 -10.13 4.88
CA ASP A 9 -14.38 -10.64 5.36
C ASP A 9 -15.17 -11.34 4.25
N GLU A 10 -14.90 -10.95 2.99
CA GLU A 10 -15.50 -11.53 1.80
C GLU A 10 -14.53 -12.47 1.07
N LYS A 11 -14.85 -13.76 0.97
CA LYS A 11 -13.98 -14.79 0.36
C LYS A 11 -13.49 -14.44 -1.05
N LYS A 12 -14.33 -13.79 -1.86
CA LYS A 12 -13.97 -13.39 -3.23
C LYS A 12 -12.89 -12.29 -3.21
N GLU A 13 -13.02 -11.35 -2.29
CA GLU A 13 -12.10 -10.24 -2.12
C GLU A 13 -10.78 -10.75 -1.53
N GLU A 14 -10.84 -11.56 -0.48
CA GLU A 14 -9.68 -12.20 0.12
C GLU A 14 -8.85 -12.97 -0.92
N LYS A 15 -9.49 -13.69 -1.83
CA LYS A 15 -8.79 -14.43 -2.90
C LYS A 15 -7.92 -13.52 -3.76
N LEU A 16 -8.37 -12.30 -4.08
CA LEU A 16 -7.57 -11.34 -4.83
C LEU A 16 -6.49 -10.70 -3.94
N LEU A 17 -6.84 -10.35 -2.70
CA LEU A 17 -5.89 -9.78 -1.74
C LEU A 17 -4.72 -10.72 -1.43
N ARG A 18 -4.97 -12.04 -1.49
CA ARG A 18 -3.96 -13.09 -1.30
C ARG A 18 -3.21 -13.48 -2.57
N LYS A 19 -3.57 -12.90 -3.70
CA LYS A 19 -2.90 -13.15 -4.98
C LYS A 19 -1.75 -12.18 -5.19
N LYS A 20 -0.62 -12.67 -5.73
CA LYS A 20 0.42 -11.78 -6.25
C LYS A 20 -0.15 -10.98 -7.42
N ALA A 21 -0.09 -9.66 -7.32
CA ALA A 21 -0.61 -8.75 -8.34
C ALA A 21 0.13 -8.89 -9.67
N ALA A 22 -0.63 -8.85 -10.77
CA ALA A 22 -0.10 -8.86 -12.12
C ALA A 22 0.64 -7.56 -12.45
N ASP A 23 1.71 -7.65 -13.23
CA ASP A 23 2.46 -6.47 -13.64
C ASP A 23 1.57 -5.48 -14.39
N PHE A 24 1.79 -4.19 -14.13
CA PHE A 24 1.09 -3.12 -14.80
C PHE A 24 1.64 -2.93 -16.22
N ASP A 25 0.81 -3.17 -17.21
CA ASP A 25 1.16 -3.00 -18.61
C ASP A 25 0.73 -1.62 -19.12
N PHE A 26 1.69 -0.70 -19.22
CA PHE A 26 1.44 0.68 -19.69
C PHE A 26 0.88 0.73 -21.12
N GLY A 27 1.09 -0.30 -21.92
CA GLY A 27 0.55 -0.38 -23.28
C GLY A 27 -0.96 -0.57 -23.34
N LYS A 28 -1.56 -1.00 -22.24
CA LYS A 28 -3.02 -1.21 -22.13
C LYS A 28 -3.81 -0.01 -21.65
N PHE A 29 -3.13 1.07 -21.29
CA PHE A 29 -3.75 2.24 -20.68
C PHE A 29 -3.26 3.52 -21.36
N THR A 30 -4.17 4.44 -21.58
CA THR A 30 -3.84 5.82 -21.97
C THR A 30 -3.31 6.61 -20.76
N LYS A 31 -2.58 7.68 -21.01
CA LYS A 31 -2.13 8.59 -19.94
C LYS A 31 -3.29 9.14 -19.10
N LYS A 32 -4.43 9.38 -19.74
CA LYS A 32 -5.65 9.87 -19.07
C LYS A 32 -6.21 8.82 -18.10
N GLU A 33 -6.26 7.56 -18.52
CA GLU A 33 -6.74 6.45 -17.68
C GLU A 33 -5.79 6.21 -16.49
N ILE A 34 -4.47 6.26 -16.70
CA ILE A 34 -3.48 6.13 -15.60
C ILE A 34 -3.65 7.28 -14.60
N THR A 35 -3.78 8.52 -15.08
CA THR A 35 -4.00 9.68 -14.22
C THR A 35 -5.32 9.56 -13.45
N GLY A 36 -6.38 9.12 -14.13
CA GLY A 36 -7.68 8.88 -13.50
C GLY A 36 -7.64 7.78 -12.44
N LEU A 37 -6.92 6.69 -12.70
CA LEU A 37 -6.74 5.59 -11.74
C LEU A 37 -6.02 6.08 -10.48
N VAL A 38 -4.90 6.80 -10.63
CA VAL A 38 -4.16 7.36 -9.50
C VAL A 38 -5.04 8.33 -8.68
N ALA A 39 -5.80 9.19 -9.35
CA ALA A 39 -6.71 10.12 -8.69
C ALA A 39 -7.83 9.39 -7.92
N LYS A 40 -8.42 8.36 -8.53
CA LYS A 40 -9.43 7.50 -7.90
C LYS A 40 -8.88 6.83 -6.65
N MET A 41 -7.72 6.19 -6.74
CA MET A 41 -7.08 5.53 -5.60
C MET A 41 -6.81 6.51 -4.47
N ARG A 42 -6.27 7.70 -4.80
CA ARG A 42 -5.98 8.75 -3.79
C ARG A 42 -7.24 9.23 -3.09
N ARG A 43 -8.34 9.40 -3.81
CA ARG A 43 -9.64 9.78 -3.23
C ARG A 43 -10.14 8.69 -2.26
N ILE A 44 -10.10 7.42 -2.66
CA ILE A 44 -10.53 6.29 -1.83
C ILE A 44 -9.69 6.20 -0.57
N MET A 45 -8.35 6.25 -0.72
CA MET A 45 -7.40 6.20 0.38
C MET A 45 -7.68 7.30 1.42
N ARG A 46 -7.81 8.55 0.97
CA ARG A 46 -8.08 9.70 1.84
C ARG A 46 -9.45 9.59 2.55
N HIS A 47 -10.47 9.12 1.83
CA HIS A 47 -11.81 8.93 2.40
C HIS A 47 -11.81 7.87 3.52
N ALA A 48 -10.93 6.90 3.42
CA ALA A 48 -10.74 5.86 4.43
C ALA A 48 -9.70 6.22 5.51
N ASN A 49 -9.20 7.47 5.53
CA ASN A 49 -8.14 7.93 6.44
C ASN A 49 -6.84 7.09 6.35
N GLY A 50 -6.58 6.46 5.21
CA GLY A 50 -5.36 5.70 4.96
C GLY A 50 -4.22 6.58 4.45
N ILE A 51 -2.98 6.09 4.60
CA ILE A 51 -1.76 6.72 4.10
C ILE A 51 -1.05 5.89 3.02
N GLY A 52 -1.55 4.69 2.74
CA GLY A 52 -1.15 3.81 1.66
C GLY A 52 -2.36 3.08 1.08
N LEU A 53 -2.29 2.68 -0.18
CA LEU A 53 -3.31 1.87 -0.84
C LEU A 53 -2.74 1.17 -2.08
N SER A 54 -2.86 -0.14 -2.11
CA SER A 54 -2.51 -0.97 -3.27
C SER A 54 -3.72 -1.20 -4.18
N ALA A 55 -3.49 -1.41 -5.48
CA ALA A 55 -4.56 -1.56 -6.44
C ALA A 55 -5.46 -2.79 -6.17
N ASN A 56 -4.90 -3.89 -5.66
CA ASN A 56 -5.68 -5.07 -5.30
C ASN A 56 -6.67 -4.82 -4.15
N GLN A 57 -6.42 -3.81 -3.30
CA GLN A 57 -7.36 -3.42 -2.23
C GLN A 57 -8.63 -2.71 -2.76
N ILE A 58 -8.67 -2.37 -4.03
CA ILE A 58 -9.86 -1.84 -4.72
C ILE A 58 -10.31 -2.75 -5.87
N GLY A 59 -9.95 -4.02 -5.81
CA GLY A 59 -10.39 -5.05 -6.75
C GLY A 59 -9.65 -5.09 -8.08
N LEU A 60 -8.49 -4.42 -8.20
CA LEU A 60 -7.71 -4.37 -9.44
C LEU A 60 -6.46 -5.25 -9.31
N ASP A 61 -6.34 -6.25 -10.19
CA ASP A 61 -5.15 -7.10 -10.27
C ASP A 61 -4.02 -6.39 -11.04
N LEU A 62 -3.50 -5.32 -10.44
CA LEU A 62 -2.47 -4.47 -11.01
C LEU A 62 -1.35 -4.21 -9.99
N ARG A 63 -0.10 -4.38 -10.42
CA ARG A 63 1.07 -4.18 -9.56
C ARG A 63 1.41 -2.70 -9.44
N MET A 64 0.63 -1.98 -8.65
CA MET A 64 0.88 -0.59 -8.29
C MET A 64 0.31 -0.26 -6.91
N PHE A 65 0.89 0.72 -6.26
CA PHE A 65 0.37 1.30 -5.04
C PHE A 65 0.54 2.83 -5.02
N ILE A 66 -0.18 3.47 -4.14
CA ILE A 66 0.01 4.87 -3.78
C ILE A 66 0.32 5.00 -2.30
N ALA A 67 1.03 6.06 -1.93
CA ALA A 67 1.27 6.45 -0.55
C ALA A 67 1.24 7.97 -0.43
N GLU A 68 0.73 8.47 0.68
CA GLU A 68 0.73 9.90 1.00
C GLU A 68 1.01 10.07 2.48
N ILE A 69 2.11 10.73 2.80
CA ILE A 69 2.54 10.91 4.19
C ILE A 69 2.81 12.40 4.48
N PRO A 70 2.70 12.85 5.74
CA PRO A 70 3.12 14.19 6.13
C PRO A 70 4.58 14.46 5.74
N ASP A 71 4.87 15.67 5.26
CA ASP A 71 6.22 16.09 4.86
C ASP A 71 7.01 16.76 6.00
N GLY A 72 6.39 16.90 7.17
CA GLY A 72 6.98 17.57 8.33
C GLY A 72 6.95 19.11 8.28
N GLN A 73 6.38 19.69 7.22
CA GLN A 73 6.28 21.16 7.02
C GLN A 73 4.81 21.63 6.89
N GLY A 74 3.86 20.78 7.30
CA GLY A 74 2.43 21.05 7.23
C GLY A 74 1.78 20.66 5.90
N GLY A 75 2.54 20.05 4.97
CA GLY A 75 2.07 19.47 3.73
C GLY A 75 2.16 17.95 3.71
N THR A 76 1.99 17.38 2.53
CA THR A 76 2.12 15.93 2.29
C THR A 76 3.00 15.64 1.08
N LYS A 77 3.70 14.51 1.13
CA LYS A 77 4.39 13.92 -0.03
C LYS A 77 3.55 12.76 -0.56
N PHE A 78 3.29 12.79 -1.85
CA PHE A 78 2.50 11.78 -2.55
C PHE A 78 3.39 10.95 -3.49
N TYR A 79 3.16 9.65 -3.48
CA TYR A 79 3.86 8.68 -4.32
C TYR A 79 2.85 7.82 -5.05
N ALA A 80 3.09 7.56 -6.33
CA ALA A 80 2.41 6.53 -7.12
C ALA A 80 3.49 5.69 -7.79
N VAL A 81 3.57 4.43 -7.42
CA VAL A 81 4.65 3.54 -7.86
C VAL A 81 4.07 2.35 -8.60
N PHE A 82 4.52 2.18 -9.83
CA PHE A 82 4.10 1.10 -10.72
C PHE A 82 5.21 0.05 -10.82
N ASN A 83 4.82 -1.21 -10.87
CA ASN A 83 5.73 -2.35 -10.94
C ASN A 83 6.86 -2.30 -9.90
N PRO A 84 6.55 -1.99 -8.63
CA PRO A 84 7.59 -1.84 -7.62
C PRO A 84 8.27 -3.17 -7.29
N LYS A 85 9.57 -3.06 -6.99
CA LYS A 85 10.41 -4.14 -6.45
C LYS A 85 11.24 -3.59 -5.29
N ILE A 86 11.42 -4.36 -4.24
CA ILE A 86 12.38 -4.04 -3.18
C ILE A 86 13.77 -4.35 -3.71
N GLU A 87 14.63 -3.33 -3.80
CA GLU A 87 16.04 -3.51 -4.15
C GLU A 87 16.91 -3.74 -2.92
N LYS A 88 16.60 -3.03 -1.83
CA LYS A 88 17.37 -3.13 -0.59
C LYS A 88 16.49 -2.88 0.62
N LEU A 89 16.66 -3.73 1.63
CA LEU A 89 16.17 -3.49 2.99
C LEU A 89 17.35 -3.08 3.87
N GLY A 90 17.13 -2.11 4.76
CA GLY A 90 18.09 -1.78 5.81
C GLY A 90 18.22 -2.91 6.84
N GLU A 91 19.35 -3.00 7.51
CA GLU A 91 19.61 -4.03 8.53
C GLU A 91 18.87 -3.74 9.84
N GLU A 92 18.73 -2.45 10.18
CA GLU A 92 17.98 -2.05 11.37
C GLU A 92 16.49 -2.25 11.17
N THR A 93 15.85 -2.89 12.13
CA THR A 93 14.40 -3.07 12.17
C THR A 93 13.78 -2.30 13.34
N ILE A 94 12.50 -2.07 13.25
CA ILE A 94 11.70 -1.45 14.30
C ILE A 94 10.30 -2.07 14.33
N ILE A 95 9.82 -2.32 15.54
CA ILE A 95 8.46 -2.84 15.76
C ILE A 95 7.53 -1.65 16.01
N PHE A 96 6.43 -1.62 15.27
CA PHE A 96 5.32 -0.69 15.47
C PHE A 96 4.00 -1.36 15.18
N GLU A 97 2.95 -0.85 15.78
CA GLU A 97 1.60 -1.28 15.45
C GLU A 97 1.23 -0.89 14.01
N GLU A 98 0.62 -1.82 13.31
CA GLU A 98 -0.01 -1.63 12.01
C GLU A 98 -1.47 -2.05 12.05
N GLY A 99 -2.29 -1.33 11.30
CA GLY A 99 -3.60 -1.75 10.87
C GLY A 99 -3.65 -1.79 9.36
N CYS A 100 -4.77 -2.20 8.78
CA CYS A 100 -4.94 -2.25 7.34
C CYS A 100 -6.39 -1.94 6.96
N LEU A 101 -6.57 -1.14 5.91
CA LEU A 101 -7.90 -0.83 5.38
C LEU A 101 -8.68 -2.07 4.94
N SER A 102 -7.98 -3.11 4.49
CA SER A 102 -8.57 -4.40 4.09
C SER A 102 -8.82 -5.35 5.27
N ILE A 103 -8.43 -4.97 6.49
CA ILE A 103 -8.59 -5.75 7.71
C ILE A 103 -9.11 -4.82 8.82
N PRO A 104 -10.35 -4.35 8.68
CA PRO A 104 -10.89 -3.33 9.59
C PRO A 104 -10.95 -3.84 11.04
N GLY A 105 -10.63 -2.95 11.98
CA GLY A 105 -10.76 -3.20 13.41
C GLY A 105 -9.67 -4.10 14.02
N LYS A 106 -8.63 -4.49 13.27
CA LYS A 106 -7.50 -5.25 13.81
C LYS A 106 -6.20 -4.48 13.67
N TRP A 107 -5.42 -4.51 14.75
CA TRP A 107 -4.09 -3.96 14.83
C TRP A 107 -3.13 -4.99 15.43
N GLY A 108 -1.83 -4.83 15.15
CA GLY A 108 -0.82 -5.72 15.71
C GLY A 108 0.59 -5.20 15.47
N ASP A 109 1.51 -5.69 16.27
CA ASP A 109 2.92 -5.33 16.21
C ASP A 109 3.60 -5.96 15.01
N VAL A 110 4.17 -5.16 14.13
CA VAL A 110 4.88 -5.62 12.92
C VAL A 110 6.31 -5.09 12.93
N GLU A 111 7.26 -6.01 12.80
CA GLU A 111 8.66 -5.67 12.61
C GLU A 111 8.93 -5.34 11.13
N ARG A 112 9.51 -4.15 10.89
CA ARG A 112 9.89 -3.66 9.56
C ARG A 112 11.29 -3.07 9.55
N ALA A 113 11.96 -3.17 8.41
CA ALA A 113 13.18 -2.42 8.20
C ALA A 113 12.92 -0.91 8.30
N ARG A 114 13.82 -0.18 9.00
CA ARG A 114 13.75 1.29 9.13
C ARG A 114 13.99 2.02 7.82
N GLN A 115 14.65 1.35 6.88
CA GLN A 115 14.96 1.88 5.55
C GLN A 115 14.62 0.85 4.50
N VAL A 116 14.12 1.33 3.36
CA VAL A 116 13.92 0.50 2.17
C VAL A 116 14.24 1.30 0.92
N THR A 117 14.86 0.64 -0.05
CA THR A 117 14.97 1.18 -1.41
C THR A 117 14.08 0.36 -2.32
N ILE A 118 13.16 1.03 -2.98
CA ILE A 118 12.33 0.41 -4.01
C ILE A 118 12.68 0.97 -5.38
N ALA A 119 12.67 0.11 -6.39
CA ALA A 119 12.70 0.49 -7.78
C ALA A 119 11.34 0.18 -8.40
N GLY A 120 10.92 0.97 -9.36
CA GLY A 120 9.66 0.80 -10.08
C GLY A 120 9.58 1.79 -11.22
N GLN A 121 8.39 2.20 -11.55
CA GLN A 121 8.11 3.17 -12.60
C GLN A 121 7.19 4.26 -12.07
N ASP A 122 7.33 5.48 -12.61
CA ASP A 122 6.39 6.57 -12.37
C ASP A 122 5.12 6.38 -13.23
N LYS A 123 4.17 7.31 -13.12
CA LYS A 123 2.91 7.30 -13.90
C LYS A 123 3.10 7.42 -15.43
N ASN A 124 4.29 7.76 -15.88
CA ASN A 124 4.64 7.84 -17.29
C ASN A 124 5.42 6.60 -17.79
N GLY A 125 5.58 5.60 -16.92
CA GLY A 125 6.36 4.41 -17.22
C GLY A 125 7.87 4.59 -17.14
N LYS A 126 8.35 5.76 -16.65
CA LYS A 126 9.78 6.03 -16.52
C LYS A 126 10.33 5.33 -15.27
N PRO A 127 11.52 4.73 -15.33
CA PRO A 127 12.17 4.13 -14.18
C PRO A 127 12.30 5.15 -13.02
N ALA A 128 11.98 4.70 -11.83
CA ALA A 128 12.08 5.48 -10.59
C ALA A 128 12.70 4.61 -9.50
N LYS A 129 13.58 5.23 -8.70
CA LYS A 129 14.16 4.62 -7.51
C LYS A 129 13.93 5.53 -6.33
N ILE A 130 13.37 5.00 -5.26
CA ILE A 130 12.99 5.75 -4.06
C ILE A 130 13.65 5.10 -2.85
N LYS A 131 14.42 5.90 -2.12
CA LYS A 131 14.91 5.55 -0.78
C LYS A 131 13.95 6.11 0.25
N ALA A 132 13.48 5.28 1.13
CA ALA A 132 12.51 5.63 2.16
C ALA A 132 13.02 5.27 3.56
N TRP A 133 12.63 6.07 4.54
CA TRP A 133 12.95 5.91 5.95
C TRP A 133 11.71 6.04 6.82
N GLY A 134 11.75 5.48 8.01
CA GLY A 134 10.72 5.65 9.03
C GLY A 134 9.33 5.26 8.54
N LEU A 135 8.36 6.15 8.70
CA LEU A 135 6.97 5.90 8.31
C LEU A 135 6.83 5.56 6.83
N LEU A 136 7.51 6.29 5.94
CA LEU A 136 7.45 6.02 4.50
C LEU A 136 8.00 4.62 4.18
N ALA A 137 9.11 4.22 4.81
CA ALA A 137 9.67 2.88 4.63
C ALA A 137 8.70 1.79 5.09
N ARG A 138 7.97 2.02 6.19
CA ARG A 138 6.94 1.13 6.71
C ARG A 138 5.78 1.00 5.73
N VAL A 139 5.23 2.12 5.27
CA VAL A 139 4.13 2.14 4.28
C VAL A 139 4.53 1.39 3.01
N PHE A 140 5.71 1.67 2.47
CA PHE A 140 6.18 0.98 1.27
C PHE A 140 6.28 -0.53 1.45
N GLN A 141 6.78 -1.01 2.59
CA GLN A 141 6.85 -2.44 2.88
C GLN A 141 5.47 -3.06 3.05
N HIS A 142 4.53 -2.33 3.68
CA HIS A 142 3.14 -2.76 3.82
C HIS A 142 2.46 -2.92 2.46
N GLU A 143 2.58 -1.91 1.59
CA GLU A 143 1.99 -1.96 0.25
C GLU A 143 2.65 -3.01 -0.65
N MET A 144 3.98 -3.21 -0.51
CA MET A 144 4.68 -4.29 -1.19
C MET A 144 4.18 -5.68 -0.76
N ASP A 145 3.87 -5.86 0.52
CA ASP A 145 3.24 -7.10 0.99
C ASP A 145 1.91 -7.34 0.29
N HIS A 146 1.03 -6.34 0.21
CA HIS A 146 -0.24 -6.44 -0.52
C HIS A 146 -0.05 -6.88 -1.97
N LEU A 147 0.90 -6.26 -2.69
CA LEU A 147 1.19 -6.62 -4.08
C LEU A 147 1.80 -8.03 -4.24
N ASN A 148 2.30 -8.61 -3.16
CA ASN A 148 2.82 -9.97 -3.11
C ASN A 148 1.81 -10.97 -2.51
N GLY A 149 0.55 -10.55 -2.31
CA GLY A 149 -0.51 -11.38 -1.75
C GLY A 149 -0.35 -11.68 -0.25
N LYS A 150 0.39 -10.84 0.46
CA LYS A 150 0.62 -10.94 1.91
C LYS A 150 -0.17 -9.85 2.63
N LEU A 151 -0.58 -10.15 3.84
CA LEU A 151 -1.27 -9.23 4.74
C LEU A 151 -0.41 -8.99 5.98
N PHE A 152 -0.60 -7.84 6.65
CA PHE A 152 0.17 -7.55 7.86
C PHE A 152 -0.02 -8.61 8.95
N LEU A 153 -1.19 -9.25 9.02
CA LEU A 153 -1.48 -10.35 9.94
C LEU A 153 -0.54 -11.55 9.79
N ASP A 154 0.05 -11.75 8.61
CA ASP A 154 1.00 -12.85 8.38
C ASP A 154 2.32 -12.65 9.15
N LYS A 155 2.58 -11.43 9.58
CA LYS A 155 3.80 -11.01 10.30
C LYS A 155 3.51 -10.48 11.69
N ALA A 156 2.27 -10.06 11.94
CA ALA A 156 1.89 -9.37 13.17
C ALA A 156 1.96 -10.27 14.39
N LYS A 157 2.42 -9.69 15.50
CA LYS A 157 2.31 -10.24 16.85
C LYS A 157 1.37 -9.38 17.67
N ASN A 158 0.91 -9.89 18.82
CA ASN A 158 0.04 -9.14 19.74
C ASN A 158 -1.18 -8.53 19.04
N VAL A 159 -1.81 -9.29 18.13
CA VAL A 159 -2.98 -8.81 17.40
C VAL A 159 -4.13 -8.58 18.36
N HIS A 160 -4.76 -7.42 18.27
CA HIS A 160 -5.90 -7.03 19.09
C HIS A 160 -6.95 -6.27 18.26
N GLU A 161 -8.14 -6.18 18.79
CA GLU A 161 -9.23 -5.44 18.19
C GLU A 161 -9.24 -4.00 18.72
N VAL A 162 -9.48 -3.05 17.84
CA VAL A 162 -9.70 -1.64 18.20
C VAL A 162 -11.06 -1.19 17.68
N GLU A 163 -11.77 -0.39 18.48
CA GLU A 163 -12.92 0.32 17.97
C GLU A 163 -12.45 1.28 16.87
N ARG A 164 -13.10 1.16 15.71
CA ARG A 164 -12.68 1.69 14.41
C ARG A 164 -12.34 3.17 14.45
N ASP A 165 -11.22 3.58 13.80
CA ASP A 165 -11.26 4.73 12.88
C ASP A 165 -9.96 5.06 12.15
N THR A 166 -8.86 4.35 12.32
CA THR A 166 -7.63 4.66 11.56
C THR A 166 -6.90 3.39 11.13
N ALA A 167 -6.45 3.37 9.88
CA ALA A 167 -5.55 2.34 9.35
C ALA A 167 -4.37 3.01 8.62
N ILE A 168 -3.27 2.29 8.50
CA ILE A 168 -2.16 2.69 7.63
C ILE A 168 -2.57 2.64 6.17
#